data_54f433a7f9d857b5b126b6563a803f79
#
_entry.id   54f433a7f9d857b5b126b6563a803f79
#
_cell.length_a   1.000
_cell.length_b   1.000
_cell.length_c   1.000
_cell.angle_alpha   90.00
_cell.angle_beta   90.00
_cell.angle_gamma   90.00
#
_symmetry.space_group_name_H-M   'P 1'
#
loop_
_entity.id
_entity.type
_entity.pdbx_description
1 polymer ?
#
loop_
_entity_poly.entity_id
_entity_poly.type
_entity_poly.pdbx_seq_one_letter_code
_entity_poly.pdbx_strand_id
1 'polypeptide(L)'
;MYTKPYILFDKTKKSLKLLSKIKKNIDSYSFNKSNFFLVIGGDGYMLKILKKYYKYNKPFYGINSGSYGFLMNKYSNKNFLKKIKNIHPIKINPLKMLVKNRKNISKKSIAINEVSILRQSRQASKLAIYNKNKLVISKLISDGVLVSSPAGSTAYNLSVHGPILNLDSKKLAITPISPFRPRRWRGLVVNEKSKILIKNLDCNKRPISAVADNVEVKNAKSI
;
A
#
# COMPACT_ATOMS: atom_id res chain seq x y z
N MET A 1 -3.58 -23.68 -12.85
CA MET A 1 -2.75 -23.14 -13.94
C MET A 1 -3.35 -21.83 -14.42
N TYR A 2 -2.58 -20.74 -14.48
CA TYR A 2 -3.07 -19.40 -14.87
C TYR A 2 -2.91 -19.22 -16.37
N THR A 3 -4.00 -19.43 -17.14
CA THR A 3 -3.99 -19.42 -18.60
C THR A 3 -5.00 -18.47 -19.23
N LYS A 4 -5.97 -17.99 -18.45
CA LYS A 4 -7.08 -17.16 -18.92
C LYS A 4 -7.03 -15.75 -18.29
N PRO A 5 -6.23 -14.80 -18.80
CA PRO A 5 -6.14 -13.46 -18.25
C PRO A 5 -7.33 -12.57 -18.58
N TYR A 6 -7.74 -11.76 -17.63
CA TYR A 6 -8.43 -10.51 -17.90
C TYR A 6 -7.39 -9.40 -17.94
N ILE A 7 -7.17 -8.81 -19.13
CA ILE A 7 -6.08 -7.85 -19.34
C ILE A 7 -6.55 -6.43 -18.98
N LEU A 8 -5.82 -5.79 -18.08
CA LEU A 8 -5.99 -4.42 -17.65
C LEU A 8 -4.72 -3.64 -17.94
N PHE A 9 -4.82 -2.41 -18.46
CA PHE A 9 -3.67 -1.60 -18.80
C PHE A 9 -3.94 -0.11 -18.53
N ASP A 10 -2.90 0.63 -18.16
CA ASP A 10 -2.97 2.08 -18.21
C ASP A 10 -2.90 2.55 -19.67
N LYS A 11 -3.52 3.68 -19.97
CA LYS A 11 -3.65 4.16 -21.36
C LYS A 11 -2.40 4.90 -21.87
N THR A 12 -1.22 4.68 -21.27
CA THR A 12 0.02 5.30 -21.70
C THR A 12 0.53 4.69 -23.02
N LYS A 13 1.25 5.47 -23.82
CA LYS A 13 1.86 4.99 -25.08
C LYS A 13 2.74 3.74 -24.86
N LYS A 14 3.49 3.70 -23.74
CA LYS A 14 4.35 2.56 -23.37
C LYS A 14 3.52 1.30 -23.10
N SER A 15 2.44 1.42 -22.32
CA SER A 15 1.54 0.29 -22.01
C SER A 15 0.81 -0.22 -23.25
N LEU A 16 0.36 0.65 -24.14
CA LEU A 16 -0.28 0.25 -25.40
C LEU A 16 0.68 -0.51 -26.32
N LYS A 17 1.94 -0.05 -26.44
CA LYS A 17 2.99 -0.76 -27.21
C LYS A 17 3.29 -2.13 -26.60
N LEU A 18 3.29 -2.23 -25.27
CA LEU A 18 3.53 -3.51 -24.59
C LEU A 18 2.33 -4.45 -24.73
N LEU A 19 1.11 -3.92 -24.62
CA LEU A 19 -0.13 -4.67 -24.84
C LEU A 19 -0.18 -5.31 -26.23
N SER A 20 0.20 -4.57 -27.29
CA SER A 20 0.22 -5.12 -28.66
C SER A 20 1.19 -6.30 -28.81
N LYS A 21 2.35 -6.24 -28.13
CA LYS A 21 3.32 -7.35 -28.09
C LYS A 21 2.77 -8.57 -27.32
N ILE A 22 2.09 -8.33 -26.20
CA ILE A 22 1.55 -9.40 -25.36
C ILE A 22 0.39 -10.11 -26.03
N LYS A 23 -0.51 -9.36 -26.70
CA LYS A 23 -1.64 -9.93 -27.45
C LYS A 23 -1.26 -10.86 -28.60
N LYS A 24 -0.02 -10.81 -29.11
CA LYS A 24 0.48 -11.77 -30.08
C LYS A 24 0.67 -13.19 -29.50
N ASN A 25 0.78 -13.29 -28.16
CA ASN A 25 1.12 -14.54 -27.47
C ASN A 25 0.04 -15.01 -26.49
N ILE A 26 -0.96 -14.18 -26.17
CA ILE A 26 -1.97 -14.50 -25.17
C ILE A 26 -3.28 -13.77 -25.48
N ASP A 27 -4.38 -14.51 -25.44
CA ASP A 27 -5.72 -13.95 -25.60
C ASP A 27 -6.22 -13.29 -24.33
N SER A 28 -7.08 -12.29 -24.48
CA SER A 28 -7.80 -11.69 -23.37
C SER A 28 -9.16 -12.35 -23.21
N TYR A 29 -9.49 -12.72 -21.99
CA TYR A 29 -10.77 -13.32 -21.66
C TYR A 29 -11.71 -12.30 -21.02
N SER A 30 -13.02 -12.53 -21.08
CA SER A 30 -13.99 -11.75 -20.35
C SER A 30 -13.74 -11.90 -18.82
N PHE A 31 -14.20 -10.93 -18.05
CA PHE A 31 -14.04 -10.93 -16.59
C PHE A 31 -14.48 -12.26 -15.95
N ASN A 32 -15.65 -12.78 -16.34
CA ASN A 32 -16.22 -14.00 -15.75
C ASN A 32 -15.44 -15.27 -16.16
N LYS A 33 -14.92 -15.32 -17.38
CA LYS A 33 -14.16 -16.47 -17.91
C LYS A 33 -12.69 -16.46 -17.51
N SER A 34 -12.18 -15.35 -16.98
CA SER A 34 -10.77 -15.22 -16.59
C SER A 34 -10.48 -15.89 -15.25
N ASN A 35 -9.26 -16.38 -15.06
CA ASN A 35 -8.80 -16.96 -13.80
C ASN A 35 -7.69 -16.14 -13.12
N PHE A 36 -7.23 -15.05 -13.74
CA PHE A 36 -6.32 -14.07 -13.14
C PHE A 36 -6.41 -12.71 -13.84
N PHE A 37 -5.87 -11.68 -13.21
CA PHE A 37 -5.72 -10.34 -13.79
C PHE A 37 -4.30 -10.15 -14.31
N LEU A 38 -4.14 -9.81 -15.58
CA LEU A 38 -2.89 -9.38 -16.17
C LEU A 38 -2.88 -7.85 -16.24
N VAL A 39 -2.04 -7.22 -15.43
CA VAL A 39 -2.02 -5.76 -15.26
C VAL A 39 -0.78 -5.19 -15.93
N ILE A 40 -0.95 -4.31 -16.92
CA ILE A 40 0.13 -3.65 -17.66
C ILE A 40 0.17 -2.18 -17.26
N GLY A 41 1.26 -1.74 -16.64
CA GLY A 41 1.39 -0.38 -16.14
C GLY A 41 2.58 -0.22 -15.20
N GLY A 42 2.52 0.77 -14.33
CA GLY A 42 3.43 0.95 -13.19
C GLY A 42 2.77 0.55 -11.87
N ASP A 43 3.53 0.65 -10.76
CA ASP A 43 3.04 0.30 -9.41
C ASP A 43 1.78 1.08 -9.02
N GLY A 44 1.68 2.37 -9.33
CA GLY A 44 0.48 3.18 -9.05
C GLY A 44 -0.78 2.66 -9.74
N TYR A 45 -0.65 2.15 -10.97
CA TYR A 45 -1.76 1.51 -11.67
C TYR A 45 -2.11 0.16 -11.05
N MET A 46 -1.11 -0.66 -10.68
CA MET A 46 -1.31 -1.91 -9.96
C MET A 46 -2.06 -1.68 -8.65
N LEU A 47 -1.68 -0.70 -7.83
CA LEU A 47 -2.37 -0.36 -6.58
C LEU A 47 -3.85 -0.01 -6.82
N LYS A 48 -4.14 0.77 -7.88
CA LYS A 48 -5.51 1.11 -8.27
C LYS A 48 -6.32 -0.14 -8.62
N ILE A 49 -5.72 -1.05 -9.39
CA ILE A 49 -6.37 -2.30 -9.82
C ILE A 49 -6.57 -3.24 -8.63
N LEU A 50 -5.56 -3.41 -7.78
CA LEU A 50 -5.67 -4.20 -6.55
C LEU A 50 -6.83 -3.69 -5.67
N LYS A 51 -6.92 -2.38 -5.40
CA LYS A 51 -8.01 -1.78 -4.62
C LYS A 51 -9.38 -2.02 -5.24
N LYS A 52 -9.48 -2.02 -6.56
CA LYS A 52 -10.75 -2.22 -7.27
C LYS A 52 -11.21 -3.67 -7.25
N TYR A 53 -10.27 -4.61 -7.38
CA TYR A 53 -10.60 -6.00 -7.69
C TYR A 53 -10.21 -7.02 -6.59
N TYR A 54 -9.65 -6.60 -5.45
CA TYR A 54 -9.18 -7.52 -4.39
C TYR A 54 -10.26 -8.48 -3.86
N LYS A 55 -11.54 -8.11 -3.94
CA LYS A 55 -12.67 -8.92 -3.46
C LYS A 55 -12.96 -10.15 -4.33
N TYR A 56 -12.43 -10.21 -5.55
CA TYR A 56 -12.76 -11.26 -6.50
C TYR A 56 -11.92 -12.52 -6.38
N ASN A 57 -10.99 -12.58 -5.42
CA ASN A 57 -10.12 -13.74 -5.16
C ASN A 57 -9.38 -14.28 -6.39
N LYS A 58 -9.14 -13.45 -7.40
CA LYS A 58 -8.32 -13.78 -8.57
C LYS A 58 -6.92 -13.20 -8.36
N PRO A 59 -5.85 -13.96 -8.65
CA PRO A 59 -4.50 -13.42 -8.54
C PRO A 59 -4.22 -12.36 -9.60
N PHE A 60 -3.24 -11.51 -9.29
CA PHE A 60 -2.78 -10.40 -10.14
C PHE A 60 -1.36 -10.67 -10.59
N TYR A 61 -1.09 -10.50 -11.87
CA TYR A 61 0.25 -10.53 -12.44
C TYR A 61 0.54 -9.19 -13.11
N GLY A 62 1.47 -8.44 -12.55
CA GLY A 62 1.85 -7.12 -13.05
C GLY A 62 2.98 -7.20 -14.05
N ILE A 63 2.86 -6.45 -15.16
CA ILE A 63 3.93 -6.24 -16.13
C ILE A 63 4.27 -4.75 -16.18
N ASN A 64 5.53 -4.43 -15.88
CA ASN A 64 6.02 -3.07 -15.85
C ASN A 64 6.13 -2.48 -17.26
N SER A 65 5.44 -1.36 -17.50
CA SER A 65 5.60 -0.53 -18.68
C SER A 65 6.45 0.73 -18.42
N GLY A 66 6.77 1.00 -17.14
CA GLY A 66 7.60 2.10 -16.70
C GLY A 66 9.08 1.73 -16.52
N SER A 67 9.83 2.61 -15.82
CA SER A 67 11.27 2.40 -15.58
C SER A 67 11.53 1.48 -14.38
N TYR A 68 10.79 1.67 -13.29
CA TYR A 68 10.94 0.91 -12.04
C TYR A 68 9.58 0.47 -11.51
N GLY A 69 9.54 -0.62 -10.76
CA GLY A 69 8.36 -1.10 -10.07
C GLY A 69 8.69 -2.25 -9.13
N PHE A 70 8.16 -2.23 -7.91
CA PHE A 70 8.34 -3.27 -6.89
C PHE A 70 7.24 -4.34 -6.94
N LEU A 71 6.05 -3.96 -7.43
CA LEU A 71 4.89 -4.86 -7.59
C LEU A 71 4.78 -5.44 -9.00
N MET A 72 5.64 -5.02 -9.92
CA MET A 72 5.56 -5.31 -11.33
C MET A 72 6.74 -6.16 -11.81
N ASN A 73 6.47 -7.08 -12.73
CA ASN A 73 7.50 -7.91 -13.35
C ASN A 73 8.01 -7.28 -14.65
N LYS A 74 9.29 -7.47 -14.96
CA LYS A 74 9.85 -7.10 -16.25
C LYS A 74 9.30 -8.02 -17.35
N TYR A 75 8.80 -7.42 -18.44
CA TYR A 75 8.38 -8.20 -19.60
C TYR A 75 9.57 -8.84 -20.31
N SER A 76 9.46 -10.13 -20.62
CA SER A 76 10.40 -10.85 -21.47
C SER A 76 9.60 -11.69 -22.45
N ASN A 77 9.85 -11.51 -23.74
CA ASN A 77 9.16 -12.28 -24.79
C ASN A 77 9.51 -13.77 -24.74
N LYS A 78 10.78 -14.08 -24.41
CA LYS A 78 11.25 -15.46 -24.24
C LYS A 78 10.57 -16.08 -23.01
N ASN A 79 9.85 -17.16 -23.22
CA ASN A 79 9.23 -17.97 -22.16
C ASN A 79 8.13 -17.26 -21.31
N PHE A 80 7.50 -16.18 -21.82
CA PHE A 80 6.46 -15.44 -21.07
C PHE A 80 5.32 -16.35 -20.61
N LEU A 81 4.76 -17.17 -21.52
CA LEU A 81 3.69 -18.12 -21.19
C LEU A 81 4.14 -19.19 -20.19
N LYS A 82 5.36 -19.71 -20.34
CA LYS A 82 5.94 -20.70 -19.41
C LYS A 82 6.12 -20.10 -18.02
N LYS A 83 6.56 -18.83 -17.93
CA LYS A 83 6.65 -18.11 -16.64
C LYS A 83 5.29 -17.99 -15.97
N ILE A 84 4.25 -17.51 -16.66
CA ILE A 84 2.92 -17.34 -16.07
C ILE A 84 2.34 -18.69 -15.60
N LYS A 85 2.55 -19.76 -16.32
CA LYS A 85 2.05 -21.09 -15.94
C LYS A 85 2.66 -21.61 -14.64
N ASN A 86 3.91 -21.25 -14.34
CA ASN A 86 4.71 -21.79 -13.23
C ASN A 86 4.85 -20.86 -12.03
N ILE A 87 4.13 -19.72 -11.99
CA ILE A 87 4.18 -18.79 -10.84
C ILE A 87 3.29 -19.25 -9.70
N HIS A 88 3.74 -18.95 -8.48
CA HIS A 88 2.96 -19.09 -7.27
C HIS A 88 2.53 -17.70 -6.77
N PRO A 89 1.23 -17.46 -6.55
CA PRO A 89 0.76 -16.18 -6.05
C PRO A 89 1.15 -16.01 -4.57
N ILE A 90 1.63 -14.83 -4.22
CA ILE A 90 1.85 -14.42 -2.83
C ILE A 90 0.58 -13.71 -2.35
N LYS A 91 0.06 -14.13 -1.22
CA LYS A 91 -1.10 -13.50 -0.59
C LYS A 91 -0.65 -12.29 0.21
N ILE A 92 -1.14 -11.10 -0.16
CA ILE A 92 -0.96 -9.87 0.61
C ILE A 92 -2.28 -9.45 1.25
N ASN A 93 -2.23 -8.97 2.49
CA ASN A 93 -3.39 -8.48 3.21
C ASN A 93 -3.36 -6.93 3.22
N PRO A 94 -4.40 -6.25 2.70
CA PRO A 94 -4.47 -4.80 2.76
C PRO A 94 -4.67 -4.31 4.20
N LEU A 95 -4.15 -3.12 4.48
CA LEU A 95 -4.44 -2.41 5.72
C LEU A 95 -5.85 -1.82 5.66
N LYS A 96 -6.61 -1.97 6.73
CA LYS A 96 -7.90 -1.31 6.90
C LYS A 96 -7.71 -0.07 7.75
N MET A 97 -7.89 1.09 7.17
CA MET A 97 -7.87 2.38 7.86
C MET A 97 -9.29 2.75 8.32
N LEU A 98 -9.42 3.14 9.57
CA LEU A 98 -10.63 3.73 10.14
C LEU A 98 -10.24 5.05 10.79
N VAL A 99 -10.68 6.16 10.21
CA VAL A 99 -10.39 7.50 10.71
C VAL A 99 -11.62 8.08 11.37
N LYS A 100 -11.46 8.58 12.59
CA LYS A 100 -12.43 9.46 13.25
C LYS A 100 -11.91 10.89 13.20
N ASN A 101 -12.64 11.79 12.56
CA ASN A 101 -12.25 13.19 12.46
C ASN A 101 -12.71 14.01 13.68
N ARG A 102 -12.39 15.31 13.72
CA ARG A 102 -12.77 16.23 14.80
C ARG A 102 -14.29 16.37 14.99
N LYS A 103 -15.08 16.20 13.92
CA LYS A 103 -16.55 16.23 13.97
C LYS A 103 -17.15 14.86 14.33
N ASN A 104 -16.32 13.91 14.81
CA ASN A 104 -16.70 12.53 15.11
C ASN A 104 -17.23 11.73 13.91
N ILE A 105 -17.05 12.21 12.67
CA ILE A 105 -17.41 11.49 11.46
C ILE A 105 -16.36 10.41 11.20
N SER A 106 -16.80 9.18 11.01
CA SER A 106 -15.93 8.05 10.73
C SER A 106 -15.84 7.80 9.22
N LYS A 107 -14.62 7.66 8.69
CA LYS A 107 -14.36 7.25 7.31
C LYS A 107 -13.52 5.98 7.28
N LYS A 108 -13.88 5.06 6.39
CA LYS A 108 -13.16 3.78 6.16
C LYS A 108 -12.46 3.81 4.82
N SER A 109 -11.26 3.27 4.75
CA SER A 109 -10.50 3.07 3.52
C SER A 109 -9.60 1.85 3.65
N ILE A 110 -9.03 1.39 2.53
CA ILE A 110 -7.99 0.36 2.52
C ILE A 110 -6.72 0.91 1.90
N ALA A 111 -5.57 0.43 2.37
CA ALA A 111 -4.27 0.68 1.77
C ALA A 111 -3.60 -0.66 1.43
N ILE A 112 -2.95 -0.71 0.29
CA ILE A 112 -2.11 -1.84 -0.12
C ILE A 112 -0.69 -1.64 0.42
N ASN A 113 -0.15 -0.42 0.29
CA ASN A 113 1.18 -0.08 0.76
C ASN A 113 1.18 0.38 2.22
N GLU A 114 0.65 1.56 2.50
CA GLU A 114 0.70 2.13 3.85
C GLU A 114 -0.49 3.03 4.17
N VAL A 115 -0.68 3.21 5.47
CA VAL A 115 -1.44 4.32 6.04
C VAL A 115 -0.46 5.30 6.63
N SER A 116 -0.35 6.50 6.07
CA SER A 116 0.49 7.57 6.59
C SER A 116 -0.34 8.62 7.32
N ILE A 117 0.18 9.09 8.43
CA ILE A 117 -0.38 10.21 9.20
C ILE A 117 0.62 11.36 9.10
N LEU A 118 0.17 12.52 8.61
CA LEU A 118 1.01 13.67 8.32
C LEU A 118 0.44 14.93 8.96
N ARG A 119 1.31 15.81 9.45
CA ARG A 119 0.92 17.15 9.90
C ARG A 119 0.33 17.96 8.75
N GLN A 120 -0.69 18.77 9.01
CA GLN A 120 -1.29 19.69 8.05
C GLN A 120 -0.77 21.13 8.20
N SER A 121 0.00 21.41 9.22
CA SER A 121 0.57 22.73 9.50
C SER A 121 2.10 22.67 9.58
N ARG A 122 2.73 23.84 9.70
CA ARG A 122 4.19 23.92 9.92
C ARG A 122 4.63 23.36 11.27
N GLN A 123 3.72 23.26 12.23
CA GLN A 123 4.02 22.70 13.56
C GLN A 123 4.06 21.16 13.49
N ALA A 124 5.02 20.56 14.16
CA ALA A 124 5.13 19.11 14.28
C ALA A 124 3.87 18.49 14.92
N SER A 125 3.46 17.33 14.47
CA SER A 125 2.35 16.58 15.07
C SER A 125 2.68 16.13 16.51
N LYS A 126 1.66 15.90 17.32
CA LYS A 126 1.77 15.26 18.64
C LYS A 126 0.89 14.02 18.66
N LEU A 127 1.51 12.84 18.64
CA LEU A 127 0.80 11.58 18.46
C LEU A 127 1.03 10.65 19.66
N ALA A 128 -0.02 9.94 20.09
CA ALA A 128 0.11 8.76 20.93
C ALA A 128 -0.19 7.51 20.09
N ILE A 129 0.58 6.45 20.28
CA ILE A 129 0.47 5.21 19.50
C ILE A 129 0.24 4.04 20.46
N TYR A 130 -0.77 3.22 20.13
CA TYR A 130 -1.11 2.02 20.86
C TYR A 130 -1.12 0.82 19.90
N ASN A 131 -0.72 -0.34 20.41
CA ASN A 131 -0.87 -1.62 19.73
C ASN A 131 -1.66 -2.58 20.62
N LYS A 132 -2.82 -3.07 20.16
CA LYS A 132 -3.71 -3.94 20.93
C LYS A 132 -3.98 -3.39 22.35
N ASN A 133 -4.34 -2.11 22.43
CA ASN A 133 -4.60 -1.35 23.68
C ASN A 133 -3.37 -1.12 24.59
N LYS A 134 -2.20 -1.67 24.28
CA LYS A 134 -0.96 -1.36 25.00
C LYS A 134 -0.33 -0.08 24.45
N LEU A 135 0.06 0.82 25.34
CA LEU A 135 0.74 2.06 24.97
C LEU A 135 2.14 1.72 24.43
N VAL A 136 2.42 2.13 23.18
CA VAL A 136 3.73 2.00 22.52
C VAL A 136 4.57 3.25 22.77
N ILE A 137 3.96 4.39 22.55
CA ILE A 137 4.58 5.68 22.77
C ILE A 137 3.52 6.70 23.19
N SER A 138 3.73 7.33 24.32
CA SER A 138 2.77 8.29 24.92
C SER A 138 2.72 9.61 24.17
N LYS A 139 3.89 10.05 23.63
CA LYS A 139 4.01 11.31 22.92
C LYS A 139 5.14 11.28 21.89
N LEU A 140 4.78 11.12 20.64
CA LEU A 140 5.66 11.28 19.50
C LEU A 140 5.47 12.69 18.93
N ILE A 141 6.55 13.49 18.90
CA ILE A 141 6.60 14.78 18.21
C ILE A 141 7.38 14.56 16.92
N SER A 142 6.72 14.70 15.77
CA SER A 142 7.26 14.34 14.46
C SER A 142 6.48 15.03 13.33
N ASP A 143 6.94 14.92 12.09
CA ASP A 143 6.12 15.29 10.94
C ASP A 143 4.94 14.35 10.74
N GLY A 144 5.08 13.12 11.27
CA GLY A 144 4.03 12.12 11.21
C GLY A 144 4.51 10.72 11.60
N VAL A 145 3.72 9.74 11.27
CA VAL A 145 4.02 8.32 11.41
C VAL A 145 3.31 7.55 10.30
N LEU A 146 3.90 6.46 9.84
CA LEU A 146 3.20 5.57 8.92
C LEU A 146 3.14 4.14 9.46
N VAL A 147 2.13 3.41 9.01
CA VAL A 147 1.97 1.97 9.20
C VAL A 147 2.03 1.33 7.83
N SER A 148 3.06 0.55 7.58
CA SER A 148 3.31 -0.08 6.30
C SER A 148 3.02 -1.57 6.34
N SER A 149 2.42 -2.07 5.27
CA SER A 149 2.34 -3.48 4.93
C SER A 149 3.70 -3.97 4.38
N PRO A 150 3.90 -5.29 4.20
CA PRO A 150 5.07 -5.81 3.49
C PRO A 150 5.21 -5.23 2.07
N ALA A 151 4.11 -5.08 1.33
CA ALA A 151 4.13 -4.50 -0.01
C ALA A 151 4.58 -3.02 -0.01
N GLY A 152 4.19 -2.25 1.00
CA GLY A 152 4.58 -0.84 1.16
C GLY A 152 5.94 -0.63 1.80
N SER A 153 6.58 -1.70 2.32
CA SER A 153 7.85 -1.55 3.03
C SER A 153 8.97 -0.98 2.17
N THR A 154 8.90 -1.17 0.85
CA THR A 154 9.82 -0.62 -0.15
C THR A 154 9.34 0.70 -0.79
N ALA A 155 8.17 1.22 -0.37
CA ALA A 155 7.62 2.50 -0.84
C ALA A 155 7.96 3.65 0.14
N TYR A 156 6.98 4.42 0.59
CA TYR A 156 7.20 5.55 1.51
C TYR A 156 7.91 5.15 2.82
N ASN A 157 7.63 3.93 3.30
CA ASN A 157 8.31 3.39 4.48
C ASN A 157 9.85 3.37 4.31
N LEU A 158 10.36 2.98 3.14
CA LEU A 158 11.80 2.97 2.87
C LEU A 158 12.37 4.39 2.84
N SER A 159 11.64 5.35 2.28
CA SER A 159 12.07 6.76 2.22
C SER A 159 12.20 7.42 3.59
N VAL A 160 11.50 6.91 4.60
CA VAL A 160 11.61 7.37 5.99
C VAL A 160 12.44 6.41 6.87
N HIS A 161 13.30 5.62 6.23
CA HIS A 161 14.23 4.68 6.88
C HIS A 161 13.55 3.56 7.68
N GLY A 162 12.33 3.18 7.31
CA GLY A 162 11.65 2.02 7.86
C GLY A 162 12.25 0.70 7.37
N PRO A 163 12.02 -0.40 8.08
CA PRO A 163 12.53 -1.71 7.70
C PRO A 163 11.88 -2.24 6.43
N ILE A 164 12.65 -2.93 5.58
CA ILE A 164 12.12 -3.73 4.48
C ILE A 164 11.56 -5.03 5.05
N LEU A 165 10.34 -5.38 4.65
CA LEU A 165 9.66 -6.60 5.04
C LEU A 165 9.51 -7.52 3.82
N ASN A 166 9.78 -8.80 3.98
CA ASN A 166 9.50 -9.77 2.93
C ASN A 166 8.00 -9.76 2.60
N LEU A 167 7.65 -9.87 1.32
CA LEU A 167 6.27 -9.71 0.84
C LEU A 167 5.29 -10.73 1.46
N ASP A 168 5.77 -11.91 1.81
CA ASP A 168 5.02 -13.00 2.46
C ASP A 168 5.05 -12.93 4.00
N SER A 169 5.77 -11.97 4.57
CA SER A 169 5.86 -11.81 6.02
C SER A 169 4.52 -11.39 6.62
N LYS A 170 4.18 -11.98 7.77
CA LYS A 170 2.98 -11.65 8.54
C LYS A 170 3.26 -10.51 9.52
N LYS A 171 3.86 -9.43 9.03
CA LYS A 171 4.33 -8.30 9.84
C LYS A 171 3.89 -6.97 9.24
N LEU A 172 3.85 -5.94 10.08
CA LEU A 172 3.66 -4.53 9.70
C LEU A 172 4.78 -3.71 10.30
N ALA A 173 5.20 -2.66 9.63
CA ALA A 173 6.13 -1.67 10.18
C ALA A 173 5.38 -0.42 10.63
N ILE A 174 5.68 0.08 11.82
CA ILE A 174 5.27 1.40 12.31
C ILE A 174 6.52 2.26 12.30
N THR A 175 6.56 3.29 11.45
CA THR A 175 7.77 4.07 11.21
C THR A 175 7.48 5.57 11.40
N PRO A 176 8.21 6.30 12.26
CA PRO A 176 8.02 7.74 12.41
C PRO A 176 8.57 8.49 11.19
N ILE A 177 7.98 9.64 10.90
CA ILE A 177 8.42 10.55 9.85
C ILE A 177 9.09 11.74 10.53
N SER A 178 10.39 11.93 10.32
CA SER A 178 11.19 13.02 10.90
C SER A 178 10.94 13.20 12.42
N PRO A 179 11.22 12.20 13.27
CA PRO A 179 10.93 12.27 14.69
C PRO A 179 11.83 13.30 15.39
N PHE A 180 11.19 14.29 16.04
CA PHE A 180 11.88 15.30 16.85
C PHE A 180 12.03 14.83 18.31
N ARG A 181 11.00 14.19 18.86
CA ARG A 181 11.03 13.59 20.22
C ARG A 181 10.13 12.36 20.26
N PRO A 182 10.61 11.21 20.73
CA PRO A 182 12.04 10.88 20.98
C PRO A 182 12.82 10.79 19.66
N ARG A 183 14.00 11.41 19.59
CA ARG A 183 14.80 11.47 18.34
C ARG A 183 15.31 10.11 17.86
N ARG A 184 15.58 9.19 18.77
CA ARG A 184 16.13 7.86 18.47
C ARG A 184 15.10 6.79 18.27
N TRP A 185 13.81 7.13 18.40
CA TRP A 185 12.76 6.14 18.14
C TRP A 185 12.63 5.87 16.64
N ARG A 186 12.99 4.68 16.25
CA ARG A 186 12.98 4.24 14.85
C ARG A 186 11.68 3.52 14.45
N GLY A 187 10.72 3.42 15.37
CA GLY A 187 9.50 2.65 15.15
C GLY A 187 9.63 1.22 15.62
N LEU A 188 8.73 0.37 15.19
CA LEU A 188 8.75 -1.06 15.52
C LEU A 188 8.03 -1.90 14.46
N VAL A 189 8.35 -3.18 14.46
CA VAL A 189 7.66 -4.19 13.63
C VAL A 189 6.67 -4.94 14.50
N VAL A 190 5.44 -5.08 14.03
CA VAL A 190 4.35 -5.75 14.74
C VAL A 190 3.73 -6.87 13.89
N ASN A 191 2.89 -7.72 14.48
CA ASN A 191 2.18 -8.75 13.74
C ASN A 191 1.11 -8.13 12.81
N GLU A 192 0.84 -8.73 11.65
CA GLU A 192 -0.18 -8.27 10.68
C GLU A 192 -1.60 -8.17 11.26
N LYS A 193 -1.93 -8.96 12.28
CA LYS A 193 -3.22 -8.93 12.99
C LYS A 193 -3.29 -7.86 14.07
N SER A 194 -2.28 -6.99 14.19
CA SER A 194 -2.27 -5.91 15.17
C SER A 194 -3.35 -4.87 14.88
N LYS A 195 -4.01 -4.41 15.94
CA LYS A 195 -4.88 -3.25 15.92
C LYS A 195 -4.07 -2.06 16.42
N ILE A 196 -3.69 -1.18 15.52
CA ILE A 196 -2.88 0.01 15.82
C ILE A 196 -3.83 1.19 15.95
N LEU A 197 -3.76 1.89 17.08
CA LEU A 197 -4.52 3.12 17.31
C LEU A 197 -3.53 4.28 17.44
N ILE A 198 -3.71 5.29 16.59
CA ILE A 198 -2.93 6.52 16.62
C ILE A 198 -3.87 7.66 16.98
N LYS A 199 -3.57 8.36 18.10
CA LYS A 199 -4.36 9.50 18.58
C LYS A 199 -3.60 10.79 18.35
N ASN A 200 -4.26 11.81 17.80
CA ASN A 200 -3.75 13.18 17.80
C ASN A 200 -4.00 13.79 19.17
N LEU A 201 -2.95 14.19 19.87
CA LEU A 201 -3.00 14.76 21.20
C LEU A 201 -3.34 16.26 21.22
N ASP A 202 -3.31 16.92 20.05
CA ASP A 202 -3.54 18.36 19.95
C ASP A 202 -4.20 18.70 18.59
N CYS A 203 -5.45 18.29 18.44
CA CYS A 203 -6.18 18.44 17.17
C CYS A 203 -6.39 19.90 16.74
N ASN A 204 -6.41 20.84 17.68
CA ASN A 204 -6.68 22.26 17.40
C ASN A 204 -5.46 22.97 16.84
N LYS A 205 -4.33 22.88 17.54
CA LYS A 205 -3.09 23.56 17.15
C LYS A 205 -2.29 22.77 16.13
N ARG A 206 -2.45 21.46 16.10
CA ARG A 206 -1.62 20.53 15.32
C ARG A 206 -2.47 19.53 14.52
N PRO A 207 -3.26 20.02 13.55
CA PRO A 207 -4.12 19.16 12.74
C PRO A 207 -3.28 18.18 11.92
N ILE A 208 -3.82 16.99 11.71
CA ILE A 208 -3.18 15.91 10.93
C ILE A 208 -4.13 15.38 9.86
N SER A 209 -3.55 14.88 8.78
CA SER A 209 -4.21 14.07 7.76
C SER A 209 -3.85 12.60 7.93
N ALA A 210 -4.79 11.71 7.63
CA ALA A 210 -4.56 10.28 7.46
C ALA A 210 -4.75 9.92 5.98
N VAL A 211 -3.79 9.21 5.40
CA VAL A 211 -3.77 8.86 3.98
C VAL A 211 -3.61 7.36 3.83
N ALA A 212 -4.55 6.71 3.14
CA ALA A 212 -4.48 5.29 2.75
C ALA A 212 -4.04 5.18 1.28
N ASP A 213 -2.75 4.96 1.03
CA ASP A 213 -2.08 5.12 -0.27
C ASP A 213 -2.34 6.50 -0.90
N ASN A 214 -3.46 6.67 -1.59
CA ASN A 214 -3.85 7.92 -2.27
C ASN A 214 -5.17 8.53 -1.78
N VAL A 215 -5.79 7.98 -0.71
CA VAL A 215 -7.07 8.46 -0.17
C VAL A 215 -6.84 9.22 1.13
N GLU A 216 -6.95 10.54 1.07
CA GLU A 216 -6.74 11.42 2.21
C GLU A 216 -8.02 11.68 3.02
N VAL A 217 -7.87 11.72 4.33
CA VAL A 217 -8.87 12.21 5.30
C VAL A 217 -8.23 13.28 6.17
N LYS A 218 -8.64 14.52 6.00
CA LYS A 218 -8.14 15.69 6.78
C LYS A 218 -8.75 15.76 8.17
N ASN A 219 -8.06 16.49 9.07
CA ASN A 219 -8.49 16.78 10.44
C ASN A 219 -8.78 15.51 11.25
N ALA A 220 -7.91 14.51 11.12
CA ALA A 220 -8.04 13.27 11.87
C ALA A 220 -7.81 13.49 13.36
N LYS A 221 -8.67 12.89 14.21
CA LYS A 221 -8.57 12.84 15.67
C LYS A 221 -7.94 11.54 16.12
N SER A 222 -8.39 10.43 15.51
CA SER A 222 -7.85 9.10 15.76
C SER A 222 -7.97 8.23 14.51
N ILE A 223 -7.04 7.36 14.36
CA ILE A 223 -6.92 6.41 13.26
C ILE A 223 -6.78 5.02 13.84
#